data_69d388e989d1f5453ffecd92778686b0
#
_entry.id   69d388e989d1f5453ffecd92778686b0
#
_cell.length_a   1.000
_cell.length_b   1.000
_cell.length_c   1.000
_cell.angle_alpha   90.00
_cell.angle_beta   90.00
_cell.angle_gamma   90.00
#
_symmetry.space_group_name_H-M   'P 1'
#
loop_
_entity.id
_entity.type
_entity.pdbx_description
1 polymer ?
#
loop_
_entity_poly.entity_id
_entity_poly.type
_entity_poly.pdbx_seq_one_letter_code
_entity_poly.pdbx_strand_id
1 'polypeptide(L)'
;MKKPILREMCMLLLLLTATMAWSQNLTVMDQLKADPRRGYGNDYPYKQTDDVKLTKAPKGYRAFYISHYARHGSRYYWNAFMYKEVDSLLRVAHEKQLLTPAGEAFREKFVAAKDELQAGVSELSELGWQQHQGIARTMYNNFPEVFCKGGNVLAISSLAGRCVISMSAFCQELVQCNPKLEIREQSSRMTLDGVVPTDGQNPVKHNYPKGLKPRYEQHRDQFKGVDVLRDRIVQRMFTSTEGLPGRLHHTTSNLINLYTSLPSIGHEGMMGDIITDEEIAAEWEGGNLGSYSWVFGPHVQMIPIVEDIIRKADAVLNGSSDHVADLRFGHDTCLGPLTVLMGINGADKDPEDPNEVKYYYQNWETCKASNIQLVFYAPKKSLNSKRLTLNSNDILVKCLLNGEEATLPVPTDSYPYYKWSDFKTFYAERFAKYKQ
;
A
#
# COMPACT_ATOMS: atom_id res chain seq x y z
N MET A 1 -12.90 -25.98 -54.70
CA MET A 1 -11.66 -25.85 -53.93
C MET A 1 -11.66 -24.57 -53.08
N LYS A 2 -12.50 -24.45 -52.01
CA LYS A 2 -12.54 -23.29 -51.11
C LYS A 2 -12.76 -23.67 -49.61
N LYS A 3 -12.60 -24.94 -49.22
CA LYS A 3 -12.86 -25.41 -47.84
C LYS A 3 -11.66 -25.53 -46.88
N PRO A 4 -10.37 -25.62 -47.33
CA PRO A 4 -9.28 -25.70 -46.35
C PRO A 4 -8.92 -24.37 -45.68
N ILE A 5 -9.03 -23.23 -46.37
CA ILE A 5 -8.59 -21.91 -45.86
C ILE A 5 -9.47 -21.44 -44.68
N LEU A 6 -10.78 -21.73 -44.71
CA LEU A 6 -11.69 -21.34 -43.61
C LEU A 6 -11.41 -22.14 -42.33
N ARG A 7 -11.00 -23.41 -42.48
CA ARG A 7 -10.64 -24.28 -41.33
C ARG A 7 -9.33 -23.90 -40.70
N GLU A 8 -8.35 -23.46 -41.46
CA GLU A 8 -7.09 -22.94 -40.96
C GLU A 8 -7.22 -21.55 -40.31
N MET A 9 -8.06 -20.69 -40.90
CA MET A 9 -8.40 -19.40 -40.28
C MET A 9 -9.15 -19.59 -38.95
N CYS A 10 -10.08 -20.53 -38.84
CA CYS A 10 -10.77 -20.83 -37.59
C CYS A 10 -9.83 -21.45 -36.55
N MET A 11 -8.85 -22.31 -36.95
CA MET A 11 -7.85 -22.81 -36.02
C MET A 11 -6.86 -21.71 -35.56
N LEU A 12 -6.47 -20.80 -36.47
CA LEU A 12 -5.63 -19.65 -36.08
C LEU A 12 -6.40 -18.68 -35.15
N LEU A 13 -7.69 -18.43 -35.39
CA LEU A 13 -8.51 -17.63 -34.47
C LEU A 13 -8.70 -18.33 -33.11
N LEU A 14 -8.89 -19.65 -33.08
CA LEU A 14 -8.98 -20.41 -31.84
C LEU A 14 -7.65 -20.47 -31.08
N LEU A 15 -6.51 -20.53 -31.78
CA LEU A 15 -5.18 -20.40 -31.18
C LEU A 15 -4.89 -18.98 -30.68
N LEU A 16 -5.33 -17.95 -31.41
CA LEU A 16 -5.23 -16.55 -30.97
C LEU A 16 -6.17 -16.22 -29.80
N THR A 17 -7.35 -16.81 -29.74
CA THR A 17 -8.25 -16.68 -28.58
C THR A 17 -7.77 -17.49 -27.38
N ALA A 18 -7.12 -18.64 -27.60
CA ALA A 18 -6.47 -19.40 -26.51
C ALA A 18 -5.24 -18.69 -25.95
N THR A 19 -4.48 -17.96 -26.76
CA THR A 19 -3.33 -17.15 -26.27
C THR A 19 -3.75 -15.83 -25.63
N MET A 20 -4.95 -15.31 -25.90
CA MET A 20 -5.53 -14.17 -25.20
C MET A 20 -6.22 -14.55 -23.88
N ALA A 21 -6.53 -15.83 -23.64
CA ALA A 21 -7.16 -16.31 -22.41
C ALA A 21 -6.14 -16.73 -21.33
N TRP A 22 -4.84 -16.62 -21.58
CA TRP A 22 -3.77 -16.95 -20.63
C TRP A 22 -2.99 -15.74 -20.15
N SER A 23 -3.66 -14.65 -19.83
CA SER A 23 -3.27 -13.89 -18.66
C SER A 23 -3.80 -14.69 -17.46
N GLN A 24 -3.13 -15.75 -17.08
CA GLN A 24 -3.39 -16.43 -15.81
C GLN A 24 -3.20 -15.38 -14.73
N ASN A 25 -4.28 -14.97 -14.07
CA ASN A 25 -4.15 -14.33 -12.77
C ASN A 25 -3.41 -15.34 -11.90
N LEU A 26 -2.10 -15.10 -11.69
CA LEU A 26 -1.28 -15.92 -10.83
C LEU A 26 -1.99 -16.05 -9.49
N THR A 27 -2.06 -17.27 -8.94
CA THR A 27 -2.56 -17.41 -7.58
C THR A 27 -1.68 -16.61 -6.63
N VAL A 28 -2.17 -16.26 -5.45
CA VAL A 28 -1.39 -15.56 -4.43
C VAL A 28 -0.08 -16.28 -4.14
N MET A 29 -0.11 -17.62 -4.09
CA MET A 29 1.09 -18.43 -3.86
C MET A 29 2.05 -18.44 -5.05
N ASP A 30 1.54 -18.36 -6.29
CA ASP A 30 2.39 -18.24 -7.48
C ASP A 30 3.06 -16.85 -7.55
N GLN A 31 2.36 -15.79 -7.13
CA GLN A 31 2.94 -14.45 -7.01
C GLN A 31 4.08 -14.42 -5.98
N LEU A 32 3.88 -15.10 -4.83
CA LEU A 32 4.89 -15.21 -3.78
C LEU A 32 6.12 -16.02 -4.25
N LYS A 33 5.90 -17.10 -5.03
CA LYS A 33 7.00 -17.87 -5.63
C LYS A 33 7.76 -17.09 -6.70
N ALA A 34 7.04 -16.29 -7.51
CA ALA A 34 7.65 -15.47 -8.56
C ALA A 34 8.47 -14.30 -8.00
N ASP A 35 8.07 -13.76 -6.86
CA ASP A 35 8.81 -12.72 -6.12
C ASP A 35 8.74 -13.02 -4.61
N PRO A 36 9.70 -13.78 -4.05
CA PRO A 36 9.72 -14.15 -2.63
C PRO A 36 9.76 -12.95 -1.68
N ARG A 37 10.25 -11.77 -2.13
CA ARG A 37 10.24 -10.54 -1.34
C ARG A 37 8.84 -10.03 -0.99
N ARG A 38 7.80 -10.52 -1.67
CA ARG A 38 6.40 -10.31 -1.23
C ARG A 38 6.18 -10.83 0.20
N GLY A 39 6.97 -11.80 0.63
CA GLY A 39 7.02 -12.29 2.01
C GLY A 39 7.34 -11.22 3.07
N TYR A 40 7.96 -10.10 2.67
CA TYR A 40 8.21 -8.97 3.58
C TYR A 40 6.93 -8.24 4.00
N GLY A 41 5.81 -8.53 3.36
CA GLY A 41 4.53 -7.94 3.69
C GLY A 41 4.55 -6.41 3.62
N ASN A 42 4.25 -5.74 4.73
CA ASN A 42 4.24 -4.28 4.80
C ASN A 42 5.61 -3.61 4.53
N ASP A 43 6.70 -4.35 4.56
CA ASP A 43 8.05 -3.87 4.24
C ASP A 43 8.46 -4.18 2.80
N TYR A 44 7.61 -4.86 2.02
CA TYR A 44 7.84 -5.08 0.59
C TYR A 44 8.14 -3.75 -0.11
N PRO A 45 9.23 -3.66 -0.89
CA PRO A 45 9.55 -2.44 -1.61
C PRO A 45 8.58 -2.26 -2.77
N TYR A 46 7.74 -1.23 -2.70
CA TYR A 46 6.80 -0.88 -3.76
C TYR A 46 7.52 -0.82 -5.11
N LYS A 47 6.99 -1.55 -6.07
CA LYS A 47 7.47 -1.54 -7.45
C LYS A 47 6.46 -0.79 -8.31
N GLN A 48 6.92 0.28 -8.94
CA GLN A 48 6.13 0.95 -9.97
C GLN A 48 6.00 0.02 -11.17
N THR A 49 4.78 -0.24 -11.60
CA THR A 49 4.49 -0.97 -12.83
C THR A 49 4.06 0.03 -13.92
N ASP A 50 4.99 0.38 -14.81
CA ASP A 50 4.73 1.35 -15.89
C ASP A 50 3.87 0.77 -17.03
N ASP A 51 3.72 -0.56 -17.10
CA ASP A 51 3.05 -1.28 -18.19
C ASP A 51 1.58 -1.67 -17.89
N VAL A 52 0.99 -1.17 -16.80
CA VAL A 52 -0.41 -1.48 -16.48
C VAL A 52 -1.35 -0.85 -17.50
N LYS A 53 -2.05 -1.70 -18.26
CA LYS A 53 -3.07 -1.25 -19.21
C LYS A 53 -4.40 -1.04 -18.50
N LEU A 54 -4.71 0.20 -18.21
CA LEU A 54 -6.02 0.55 -17.65
C LEU A 54 -7.11 0.51 -18.71
N THR A 55 -8.32 0.09 -18.30
CA THR A 55 -9.52 0.13 -19.14
C THR A 55 -9.81 1.58 -19.56
N LYS A 56 -9.99 1.79 -20.87
CA LYS A 56 -10.25 3.12 -21.45
C LYS A 56 -11.56 3.71 -20.92
N ALA A 57 -11.60 5.03 -20.78
CA ALA A 57 -12.83 5.74 -20.41
C ALA A 57 -14.01 5.33 -21.31
N PRO A 58 -15.23 5.18 -20.77
CA PRO A 58 -16.41 4.91 -21.55
C PRO A 58 -16.61 5.95 -22.67
N LYS A 59 -17.20 5.54 -23.78
CA LYS A 59 -17.42 6.43 -24.94
C LYS A 59 -18.15 7.70 -24.51
N GLY A 60 -17.56 8.85 -24.81
CA GLY A 60 -18.13 10.15 -24.46
C GLY A 60 -17.73 10.68 -23.09
N TYR A 61 -17.00 9.92 -22.27
CA TYR A 61 -16.48 10.32 -20.97
C TYR A 61 -14.99 10.70 -21.04
N ARG A 62 -14.52 11.47 -20.07
CA ARG A 62 -13.10 11.68 -19.79
C ARG A 62 -12.88 11.86 -18.28
N ALA A 63 -11.68 11.55 -17.79
CA ALA A 63 -11.28 11.84 -16.44
C ALA A 63 -11.16 13.37 -16.26
N PHE A 64 -11.48 13.88 -15.04
CA PHE A 64 -11.43 15.30 -14.74
C PHE A 64 -10.98 15.64 -13.32
N TYR A 65 -11.03 14.66 -12.40
CA TYR A 65 -10.64 14.84 -11.01
C TYR A 65 -10.10 13.53 -10.44
N ILE A 66 -9.10 13.64 -9.54
CA ILE A 66 -8.52 12.49 -8.83
C ILE A 66 -8.49 12.76 -7.34
N SER A 67 -9.01 11.80 -6.54
CA SER A 67 -8.79 11.75 -5.10
C SER A 67 -7.82 10.63 -4.77
N HIS A 68 -6.74 10.94 -4.07
CA HIS A 68 -5.64 10.03 -3.81
C HIS A 68 -5.37 9.90 -2.31
N TYR A 69 -5.00 8.70 -1.85
CA TYR A 69 -4.46 8.43 -0.53
C TYR A 69 -3.24 7.53 -0.65
N ALA A 70 -2.09 7.93 -0.13
CA ALA A 70 -0.87 7.13 -0.11
C ALA A 70 -0.30 6.97 1.31
N ARG A 71 0.35 5.84 1.54
CA ARG A 71 1.31 5.65 2.62
C ARG A 71 2.62 6.35 2.25
N HIS A 72 3.38 6.83 3.24
CA HIS A 72 4.74 7.32 3.01
C HIS A 72 5.62 6.28 2.29
N GLY A 73 6.65 6.73 1.59
CA GLY A 73 7.59 5.88 0.87
C GLY A 73 8.48 5.01 1.76
N SER A 74 9.38 4.28 1.14
CA SER A 74 10.42 3.49 1.81
C SER A 74 11.20 4.36 2.80
N ARG A 75 11.62 3.76 3.91
CA ARG A 75 12.21 4.46 5.05
C ARG A 75 13.08 3.55 5.90
N TYR A 76 13.93 4.14 6.72
CA TYR A 76 14.61 3.45 7.81
C TYR A 76 13.61 2.88 8.81
N TYR A 77 14.03 1.84 9.54
CA TYR A 77 13.14 1.23 10.53
C TYR A 77 12.70 2.25 11.59
N TRP A 78 11.47 2.12 12.06
CA TRP A 78 10.85 3.14 12.90
C TRP A 78 11.32 3.13 14.37
N ASN A 79 11.94 2.03 14.82
CA ASN A 79 12.28 1.82 16.22
C ASN A 79 13.80 1.75 16.43
N ALA A 80 14.38 2.79 16.99
CA ALA A 80 15.80 2.85 17.33
C ALA A 80 16.25 1.74 18.28
N PHE A 81 15.34 1.23 19.12
CA PHE A 81 15.65 0.18 20.09
C PHE A 81 16.05 -1.12 19.40
N MET A 82 15.44 -1.45 18.26
CA MET A 82 15.81 -2.62 17.45
C MET A 82 17.30 -2.60 17.08
N TYR A 83 17.80 -1.48 16.55
CA TYR A 83 19.21 -1.37 16.18
C TYR A 83 20.14 -1.50 17.37
N LYS A 84 19.76 -0.94 18.54
CA LYS A 84 20.54 -1.06 19.78
C LYS A 84 20.59 -2.49 20.31
N GLU A 85 19.50 -3.23 20.22
CA GLU A 85 19.48 -4.65 20.62
C GLU A 85 20.35 -5.51 19.71
N VAL A 86 20.25 -5.30 18.38
CA VAL A 86 21.12 -6.00 17.42
C VAL A 86 22.59 -5.67 17.64
N ASP A 87 22.94 -4.39 17.82
CA ASP A 87 24.31 -3.95 18.13
C ASP A 87 24.83 -4.63 19.41
N SER A 88 24.04 -4.62 20.47
CA SER A 88 24.40 -5.24 21.75
C SER A 88 24.62 -6.75 21.63
N LEU A 89 23.73 -7.44 20.90
CA LEU A 89 23.84 -8.87 20.65
C LEU A 89 25.12 -9.21 19.90
N LEU A 90 25.37 -8.52 18.78
CA LEU A 90 26.53 -8.76 17.92
C LEU A 90 27.86 -8.45 18.67
N ARG A 91 27.89 -7.36 19.42
CA ARG A 91 29.07 -6.97 20.23
C ARG A 91 29.40 -8.04 21.27
N VAL A 92 28.44 -8.46 22.09
CA VAL A 92 28.67 -9.46 23.14
C VAL A 92 29.03 -10.82 22.54
N ALA A 93 28.38 -11.23 21.46
CA ALA A 93 28.69 -12.48 20.78
C ALA A 93 30.12 -12.48 20.22
N HIS A 94 30.57 -11.37 19.65
CA HIS A 94 31.94 -11.19 19.17
C HIS A 94 32.96 -11.23 20.32
N GLU A 95 32.76 -10.46 21.38
CA GLU A 95 33.65 -10.42 22.56
C GLU A 95 33.84 -11.80 23.20
N LYS A 96 32.79 -12.65 23.13
CA LYS A 96 32.81 -14.02 23.64
C LYS A 96 33.22 -15.08 22.62
N GLN A 97 33.56 -14.69 21.38
CA GLN A 97 33.91 -15.58 20.28
C GLN A 97 32.82 -16.61 19.96
N LEU A 98 31.56 -16.19 20.05
CA LEU A 98 30.38 -17.04 19.83
C LEU A 98 29.77 -16.87 18.42
N LEU A 99 30.31 -15.97 17.58
CA LEU A 99 29.81 -15.80 16.21
C LEU A 99 30.42 -16.87 15.28
N THR A 100 29.57 -17.36 14.35
CA THR A 100 30.03 -18.13 13.19
C THR A 100 30.72 -17.19 12.18
N PRO A 101 31.38 -17.70 11.14
CA PRO A 101 31.90 -16.86 10.05
C PRO A 101 30.80 -15.99 9.41
N ALA A 102 29.57 -16.52 9.23
CA ALA A 102 28.44 -15.76 8.70
C ALA A 102 27.97 -14.66 9.68
N GLY A 103 27.94 -14.97 10.99
CA GLY A 103 27.64 -14.01 12.03
C GLY A 103 28.64 -12.86 12.10
N GLU A 104 29.94 -13.15 11.97
CA GLU A 104 31.00 -12.11 11.92
C GLU A 104 30.88 -11.24 10.67
N ALA A 105 30.66 -11.84 9.50
CA ALA A 105 30.47 -11.08 8.25
C ALA A 105 29.27 -10.13 8.34
N PHE A 106 28.17 -10.57 8.96
CA PHE A 106 27.04 -9.69 9.24
C PHE A 106 27.39 -8.58 10.22
N ARG A 107 28.08 -8.91 11.33
CA ARG A 107 28.50 -7.92 12.32
C ARG A 107 29.35 -6.81 11.70
N GLU A 108 30.34 -7.15 10.86
CA GLU A 108 31.19 -6.18 10.17
C GLU A 108 30.36 -5.19 9.35
N LYS A 109 29.45 -5.71 8.51
CA LYS A 109 28.56 -4.88 7.69
C LYS A 109 27.62 -4.00 8.55
N PHE A 110 27.08 -4.58 9.62
CA PHE A 110 26.17 -3.87 10.53
C PHE A 110 26.90 -2.72 11.25
N VAL A 111 28.12 -2.98 11.78
CA VAL A 111 28.93 -1.97 12.45
C VAL A 111 29.30 -0.84 11.49
N ALA A 112 29.62 -1.15 10.23
CA ALA A 112 29.93 -0.15 9.22
C ALA A 112 28.73 0.78 8.90
N ALA A 113 27.50 0.26 8.95
CA ALA A 113 26.27 1.01 8.66
C ALA A 113 25.59 1.58 9.92
N LYS A 114 26.02 1.22 11.11
CA LYS A 114 25.29 1.46 12.37
C LYS A 114 24.93 2.92 12.62
N ASP A 115 25.86 3.86 12.38
CA ASP A 115 25.64 5.27 12.62
C ASP A 115 24.60 5.85 11.66
N GLU A 116 24.63 5.44 10.39
CA GLU A 116 23.59 5.74 9.39
C GLU A 116 22.23 5.18 9.82
N LEU A 117 22.17 3.90 10.19
CA LEU A 117 20.94 3.24 10.61
C LEU A 117 20.30 3.93 11.82
N GLN A 118 21.11 4.38 12.79
CA GLN A 118 20.63 5.07 13.97
C GLN A 118 20.21 6.51 13.68
N ALA A 119 20.94 7.23 12.84
CA ALA A 119 20.61 8.61 12.46
C ALA A 119 19.35 8.64 11.59
N GLY A 120 19.17 7.65 10.72
CA GLY A 120 18.04 7.56 9.80
C GLY A 120 16.72 7.08 10.42
N VAL A 121 16.69 6.68 11.68
CA VAL A 121 15.50 6.09 12.32
C VAL A 121 14.24 6.86 11.96
N SER A 122 13.26 6.15 11.32
CA SER A 122 11.96 6.69 10.92
C SER A 122 11.97 7.69 9.75
N GLU A 123 13.15 8.08 9.24
CA GLU A 123 13.30 9.01 8.13
C GLU A 123 13.05 8.35 6.78
N LEU A 124 12.52 9.11 5.83
CA LEU A 124 12.32 8.65 4.45
C LEU A 124 13.67 8.34 3.81
N SER A 125 13.76 7.23 3.07
CA SER A 125 14.94 6.89 2.29
C SER A 125 14.90 7.51 0.89
N GLU A 126 16.05 7.50 0.20
CA GLU A 126 16.13 7.89 -1.22
C GLU A 126 15.16 7.08 -2.08
N LEU A 127 15.06 5.76 -1.86
CA LEU A 127 14.08 4.92 -2.54
C LEU A 127 12.64 5.42 -2.29
N GLY A 128 12.33 5.84 -1.07
CA GLY A 128 10.99 6.36 -0.74
C GLY A 128 10.65 7.65 -1.48
N TRP A 129 11.64 8.50 -1.68
CA TRP A 129 11.52 9.71 -2.52
C TRP A 129 11.22 9.34 -3.97
N GLN A 130 12.04 8.47 -4.56
CA GLN A 130 11.90 8.02 -5.94
C GLN A 130 10.58 7.30 -6.20
N GLN A 131 10.08 6.51 -5.24
CA GLN A 131 8.78 5.85 -5.33
C GLN A 131 7.66 6.87 -5.54
N HIS A 132 7.61 7.94 -4.75
CA HIS A 132 6.57 8.95 -4.87
C HIS A 132 6.68 9.78 -6.15
N GLN A 133 7.89 10.05 -6.62
CA GLN A 133 8.08 10.64 -7.96
C GLN A 133 7.53 9.71 -9.06
N GLY A 134 7.85 8.42 -9.01
CA GLY A 134 7.35 7.43 -9.98
C GLY A 134 5.83 7.35 -10.00
N ILE A 135 5.18 7.30 -8.83
CA ILE A 135 3.72 7.27 -8.71
C ILE A 135 3.08 8.53 -9.31
N ALA A 136 3.64 9.70 -9.03
CA ALA A 136 3.16 10.98 -9.57
C ALA A 136 3.26 11.03 -11.10
N ARG A 137 4.40 10.60 -11.65
CA ARG A 137 4.64 10.52 -13.11
C ARG A 137 3.66 9.57 -13.78
N THR A 138 3.45 8.39 -13.20
CA THR A 138 2.50 7.40 -13.74
C THR A 138 1.06 7.91 -13.65
N MET A 139 0.68 8.56 -12.55
CA MET A 139 -0.65 9.20 -12.44
C MET A 139 -0.84 10.26 -13.52
N TYR A 140 0.13 11.11 -13.76
CA TYR A 140 0.09 12.11 -14.82
C TYR A 140 -0.04 11.47 -16.21
N ASN A 141 0.76 10.46 -16.50
CA ASN A 141 0.78 9.76 -17.79
C ASN A 141 -0.50 8.99 -18.08
N ASN A 142 -1.11 8.39 -17.04
CA ASN A 142 -2.36 7.64 -17.17
C ASN A 142 -3.59 8.55 -17.32
N PHE A 143 -3.55 9.76 -16.77
CA PHE A 143 -4.67 10.70 -16.75
C PHE A 143 -4.27 12.12 -17.17
N PRO A 144 -3.64 12.28 -18.34
CA PRO A 144 -3.13 13.58 -18.78
C PRO A 144 -4.25 14.61 -18.93
N GLU A 145 -5.48 14.20 -19.26
CA GLU A 145 -6.63 15.08 -19.37
C GLU A 145 -7.06 15.76 -18.07
N VAL A 146 -6.65 15.22 -16.91
CA VAL A 146 -6.87 15.85 -15.60
C VAL A 146 -5.90 17.01 -15.39
N PHE A 147 -4.65 16.86 -15.81
CA PHE A 147 -3.55 17.74 -15.43
C PHE A 147 -3.03 18.64 -16.55
N CYS A 148 -3.20 18.28 -17.83
CA CYS A 148 -2.52 18.92 -18.96
C CYS A 148 -2.86 20.42 -19.12
N LYS A 149 -4.00 20.88 -18.63
CA LYS A 149 -4.39 22.29 -18.69
C LYS A 149 -3.87 23.13 -17.51
N GLY A 150 -3.21 22.50 -16.55
CA GLY A 150 -2.95 23.05 -15.23
C GLY A 150 -4.18 22.87 -14.32
N GLY A 151 -4.21 23.58 -13.22
CA GLY A 151 -5.31 23.58 -12.24
C GLY A 151 -4.82 23.46 -10.81
N ASN A 152 -5.74 23.61 -9.87
CA ASN A 152 -5.45 23.63 -8.46
C ASN A 152 -5.38 22.21 -7.90
N VAL A 153 -4.34 21.92 -7.13
CA VAL A 153 -4.14 20.66 -6.42
C VAL A 153 -3.98 20.95 -4.93
N LEU A 154 -4.74 20.27 -4.10
CA LEU A 154 -4.54 20.29 -2.65
C LEU A 154 -3.85 18.98 -2.22
N ALA A 155 -2.67 19.10 -1.63
CA ALA A 155 -1.93 17.99 -1.02
C ALA A 155 -1.88 18.16 0.49
N ILE A 156 -2.29 17.14 1.23
CA ILE A 156 -2.28 17.13 2.70
C ILE A 156 -1.52 15.91 3.23
N SER A 157 -0.76 16.08 4.30
CA SER A 157 -0.04 14.98 4.93
C SER A 157 -0.27 14.92 6.44
N SER A 158 0.07 13.76 7.03
CA SER A 158 0.28 13.67 8.48
C SER A 158 1.46 14.55 8.90
N LEU A 159 1.59 14.79 10.22
CA LEU A 159 2.67 15.62 10.77
C LEU A 159 4.04 14.93 10.77
N ALA A 160 4.13 13.64 10.41
CA ALA A 160 5.39 12.91 10.36
C ALA A 160 6.25 13.38 9.19
N GLY A 161 7.53 13.70 9.43
CA GLY A 161 8.48 14.20 8.44
C GLY A 161 8.50 13.35 7.17
N ARG A 162 8.55 12.01 7.29
CA ARG A 162 8.50 11.10 6.14
C ARG A 162 7.25 11.22 5.27
N CYS A 163 6.09 11.57 5.84
CA CYS A 163 4.87 11.80 5.07
C CYS A 163 4.91 13.17 4.35
N VAL A 164 5.43 14.20 5.02
CA VAL A 164 5.64 15.52 4.42
C VAL A 164 6.61 15.44 3.25
N ILE A 165 7.74 14.75 3.43
CA ILE A 165 8.75 14.61 2.36
C ILE A 165 8.21 13.72 1.21
N SER A 166 7.43 12.67 1.49
CA SER A 166 6.74 11.87 0.46
C SER A 166 5.76 12.73 -0.35
N MET A 167 4.99 13.60 0.31
CA MET A 167 4.10 14.56 -0.33
C MET A 167 4.89 15.51 -1.24
N SER A 168 5.96 16.10 -0.74
CA SER A 168 6.79 17.02 -1.52
C SER A 168 7.44 16.34 -2.74
N ALA A 169 7.94 15.10 -2.61
CA ALA A 169 8.47 14.34 -3.75
C ALA A 169 7.42 14.14 -4.85
N PHE A 170 6.22 13.78 -4.46
CA PHE A 170 5.09 13.60 -5.38
C PHE A 170 4.69 14.93 -6.06
N CYS A 171 4.53 16.00 -5.28
CA CYS A 171 4.11 17.31 -5.77
C CYS A 171 5.14 17.92 -6.71
N GLN A 172 6.44 17.82 -6.39
CA GLN A 172 7.51 18.29 -7.25
C GLN A 172 7.50 17.59 -8.61
N GLU A 173 7.29 16.28 -8.64
CA GLU A 173 7.20 15.54 -9.90
C GLU A 173 5.99 15.97 -10.73
N LEU A 174 4.82 16.18 -10.11
CA LEU A 174 3.66 16.72 -10.85
C LEU A 174 3.94 18.09 -11.47
N VAL A 175 4.63 18.98 -10.75
CA VAL A 175 5.02 20.30 -11.27
C VAL A 175 6.04 20.16 -12.40
N GLN A 176 6.97 19.19 -12.31
CA GLN A 176 7.89 18.90 -13.42
C GLN A 176 7.16 18.40 -14.67
N CYS A 177 6.13 17.55 -14.49
CA CYS A 177 5.27 17.10 -15.59
C CYS A 177 4.46 18.25 -16.20
N ASN A 178 3.94 19.17 -15.38
CA ASN A 178 3.23 20.36 -15.85
C ASN A 178 3.41 21.56 -14.91
N PRO A 179 4.26 22.55 -15.26
CA PRO A 179 4.48 23.76 -14.45
C PRO A 179 3.27 24.68 -14.29
N LYS A 180 2.14 24.42 -14.97
CA LYS A 180 0.89 25.19 -14.82
C LYS A 180 0.01 24.69 -13.68
N LEU A 181 0.43 23.64 -12.95
CA LEU A 181 -0.27 23.17 -11.78
C LEU A 181 0.05 24.08 -10.58
N GLU A 182 -1.00 24.52 -9.89
CA GLU A 182 -0.88 25.28 -8.65
C GLU A 182 -1.10 24.33 -7.48
N ILE A 183 -0.02 23.87 -6.85
CA ILE A 183 -0.07 22.88 -5.80
C ILE A 183 0.05 23.57 -4.44
N ARG A 184 -0.97 23.37 -3.57
CA ARG A 184 -0.95 23.81 -2.19
C ARG A 184 -0.68 22.60 -1.28
N GLU A 185 0.48 22.60 -0.64
CA GLU A 185 0.86 21.59 0.35
C GLU A 185 0.48 22.02 1.76
N GLN A 186 -0.06 21.10 2.55
CA GLN A 186 -0.44 21.32 3.94
C GLN A 186 -0.08 20.13 4.82
N SER A 187 0.51 20.41 5.99
CA SER A 187 0.68 19.45 7.08
C SER A 187 0.31 20.15 8.38
N SER A 188 -0.87 19.87 8.90
CA SER A 188 -1.45 20.62 10.01
C SER A 188 -2.38 19.73 10.82
N ARG A 189 -2.49 20.00 12.15
CA ARG A 189 -3.51 19.35 13.02
C ARG A 189 -4.93 19.55 12.49
N MET A 190 -5.20 20.65 11.81
CA MET A 190 -6.53 20.96 11.26
C MET A 190 -6.90 20.07 10.05
N THR A 191 -5.92 19.42 9.41
CA THR A 191 -6.15 18.56 8.25
C THR A 191 -6.05 17.06 8.59
N LEU A 192 -5.69 16.71 9.83
CA LEU A 192 -5.46 15.32 10.26
C LEU A 192 -6.70 14.43 10.10
N ASP A 193 -7.88 14.98 10.27
CA ASP A 193 -9.13 14.21 10.18
C ASP A 193 -9.32 13.53 8.81
N GLY A 194 -8.91 14.19 7.75
CA GLY A 194 -8.94 13.65 6.38
C GLY A 194 -7.73 12.78 6.01
N VAL A 195 -6.75 12.58 6.91
CA VAL A 195 -5.50 11.85 6.63
C VAL A 195 -5.20 10.78 7.67
N VAL A 196 -5.22 11.14 8.96
CA VAL A 196 -4.94 10.25 10.10
C VAL A 196 -5.91 10.55 11.24
N PRO A 197 -7.18 10.12 11.14
CA PRO A 197 -8.20 10.43 12.12
C PRO A 197 -7.91 9.86 13.51
N THR A 198 -7.03 8.86 13.60
CA THR A 198 -6.64 8.20 14.86
C THR A 198 -5.38 8.79 15.49
N ASP A 199 -4.76 9.80 14.88
CA ASP A 199 -3.57 10.44 15.45
C ASP A 199 -3.92 11.12 16.78
N GLY A 200 -3.11 10.87 17.81
CA GLY A 200 -3.27 11.50 19.13
C GLY A 200 -3.18 13.03 19.08
N GLN A 201 -2.60 13.62 18.05
CA GLN A 201 -2.53 15.05 17.80
C GLN A 201 -3.74 15.61 17.04
N ASN A 202 -4.66 14.75 16.56
CA ASN A 202 -5.88 15.19 15.90
C ASN A 202 -6.82 15.88 16.93
N PRO A 203 -7.22 17.14 16.70
CA PRO A 203 -8.15 17.84 17.60
C PRO A 203 -9.56 17.26 17.56
N VAL A 204 -9.94 16.60 16.48
CA VAL A 204 -11.24 15.93 16.35
C VAL A 204 -11.18 14.58 17.05
N LYS A 205 -12.14 14.33 17.93
CA LYS A 205 -12.28 13.04 18.63
C LYS A 205 -13.49 12.30 18.10
N HIS A 206 -13.26 11.16 17.48
CA HIS A 206 -14.30 10.30 16.98
C HIS A 206 -14.62 9.19 17.99
N ASN A 207 -15.90 9.04 18.29
CA ASN A 207 -16.38 8.02 19.23
C ASN A 207 -17.00 6.85 18.45
N TYR A 208 -16.13 6.07 17.80
CA TYR A 208 -16.56 4.87 17.09
C TYR A 208 -16.59 3.66 18.02
N PRO A 209 -17.48 2.68 17.79
CA PRO A 209 -17.42 1.41 18.48
C PRO A 209 -16.06 0.76 18.26
N LYS A 210 -15.65 -0.09 19.19
CA LYS A 210 -14.45 -0.91 18.99
C LYS A 210 -14.62 -1.69 17.68
N GLY A 211 -13.59 -1.64 16.83
CA GLY A 211 -13.61 -2.33 15.55
C GLY A 211 -13.93 -3.82 15.70
N LEU A 212 -14.57 -4.37 14.69
CA LEU A 212 -14.86 -5.79 14.64
C LEU A 212 -13.55 -6.57 14.61
N LYS A 213 -13.44 -7.59 15.45
CA LYS A 213 -12.31 -8.53 15.39
C LYS A 213 -12.66 -9.66 14.45
N PRO A 214 -11.69 -10.14 13.65
CA PRO A 214 -11.88 -11.31 12.82
C PRO A 214 -12.26 -12.53 13.67
N ARG A 215 -13.16 -13.37 13.17
CA ARG A 215 -13.63 -14.59 13.85
C ARG A 215 -12.50 -15.56 14.19
N TYR A 216 -11.47 -15.59 13.37
CA TYR A 216 -10.32 -16.48 13.47
C TYR A 216 -9.14 -15.91 14.28
N GLU A 217 -9.28 -14.78 14.96
CA GLU A 217 -8.20 -14.23 15.80
C GLU A 217 -7.65 -15.28 16.78
N GLN A 218 -8.52 -16.12 17.31
CA GLN A 218 -8.17 -17.26 18.17
C GLN A 218 -7.36 -18.37 17.48
N HIS A 219 -7.39 -18.44 16.15
CA HIS A 219 -6.68 -19.46 15.36
C HIS A 219 -5.34 -18.95 14.81
N ARG A 220 -4.95 -17.72 15.10
CA ARG A 220 -3.70 -17.11 14.64
C ARG A 220 -2.46 -17.95 14.98
N ASP A 221 -2.50 -18.66 16.10
CA ASP A 221 -1.40 -19.51 16.56
C ASP A 221 -1.17 -20.77 15.70
N GLN A 222 -2.06 -21.10 14.77
CA GLN A 222 -1.88 -22.22 13.85
C GLN A 222 -0.77 -22.00 12.82
N PHE A 223 -0.35 -20.75 12.62
CA PHE A 223 0.70 -20.34 11.67
C PHE A 223 2.03 -20.11 12.42
N LYS A 224 2.59 -21.17 13.04
CA LYS A 224 3.78 -21.05 13.89
C LYS A 224 5.12 -21.36 13.20
N GLY A 225 5.23 -21.19 11.87
CA GLY A 225 6.48 -21.42 11.16
C GLY A 225 7.65 -20.52 11.59
N VAL A 226 7.35 -19.33 12.13
CA VAL A 226 8.34 -18.33 12.54
C VAL A 226 9.36 -18.89 13.56
N ASP A 227 9.00 -19.84 14.40
CA ASP A 227 9.93 -20.42 15.38
C ASP A 227 11.03 -21.24 14.68
N VAL A 228 10.69 -21.96 13.60
CA VAL A 228 11.67 -22.72 12.81
C VAL A 228 12.68 -21.79 12.15
N LEU A 229 12.22 -20.67 11.61
CA LEU A 229 13.11 -19.66 11.01
C LEU A 229 14.03 -19.05 12.06
N ARG A 230 13.53 -18.73 13.25
CA ARG A 230 14.34 -18.21 14.37
C ARG A 230 15.45 -19.16 14.77
N ASP A 231 15.15 -20.46 14.89
CA ASP A 231 16.14 -21.48 15.22
C ASP A 231 17.24 -21.56 14.15
N ARG A 232 16.89 -21.47 12.87
CA ARG A 232 17.86 -21.43 11.77
C ARG A 232 18.75 -20.19 11.84
N ILE A 233 18.18 -19.01 12.09
CA ILE A 233 18.94 -17.78 12.28
C ILE A 233 19.97 -17.95 13.39
N VAL A 234 19.56 -18.50 14.55
CA VAL A 234 20.44 -18.75 15.69
C VAL A 234 21.59 -19.70 15.28
N GLN A 235 21.29 -20.83 14.64
CA GLN A 235 22.28 -21.82 14.20
C GLN A 235 23.29 -21.25 13.18
N ARG A 236 22.84 -20.35 12.30
CA ARG A 236 23.73 -19.73 11.30
C ARG A 236 24.57 -18.61 11.88
N MET A 237 24.10 -17.92 12.91
CA MET A 237 24.81 -16.78 13.52
C MET A 237 25.77 -17.17 14.64
N PHE A 238 25.42 -18.19 15.43
CA PHE A 238 26.11 -18.45 16.69
C PHE A 238 26.59 -19.91 16.80
N THR A 239 27.79 -20.06 17.34
CA THR A 239 28.36 -21.36 17.72
C THR A 239 27.78 -21.85 19.05
N SER A 240 27.37 -20.93 19.94
CA SER A 240 26.66 -21.16 21.20
C SER A 240 25.84 -19.94 21.56
N THR A 241 24.74 -20.14 22.26
CA THR A 241 23.90 -19.05 22.79
C THR A 241 24.13 -18.78 24.27
N GLU A 242 25.01 -19.54 24.91
CA GLU A 242 25.27 -19.41 26.34
C GLU A 242 25.90 -18.04 26.68
N GLY A 243 25.23 -17.31 27.56
CA GLY A 243 25.68 -15.99 28.01
C GLY A 243 25.48 -14.86 26.99
N LEU A 244 24.69 -15.06 25.93
CA LEU A 244 24.23 -13.98 25.09
C LEU A 244 23.21 -13.08 25.83
N PRO A 245 23.18 -11.76 25.57
CA PRO A 245 22.28 -10.84 26.23
C PRO A 245 20.83 -11.01 25.69
N GLY A 246 19.88 -10.69 26.57
CA GLY A 246 18.49 -10.49 26.19
C GLY A 246 17.66 -11.76 26.05
N ARG A 247 16.45 -11.58 25.55
CA ARG A 247 15.52 -12.66 25.18
C ARG A 247 15.82 -13.03 23.72
N LEU A 248 16.57 -14.10 23.49
CA LEU A 248 17.01 -14.52 22.15
C LEU A 248 15.86 -14.58 21.14
N HIS A 249 14.70 -15.07 21.57
CA HIS A 249 13.47 -15.10 20.74
C HIS A 249 13.02 -13.70 20.29
N HIS A 250 13.09 -12.68 21.14
CA HIS A 250 12.75 -11.30 20.78
C HIS A 250 13.80 -10.71 19.83
N THR A 251 15.07 -10.96 20.10
CA THR A 251 16.17 -10.44 19.26
C THR A 251 16.16 -11.07 17.86
N THR A 252 15.83 -12.36 17.72
CA THR A 252 15.67 -12.99 16.40
C THR A 252 14.49 -12.43 15.62
N SER A 253 13.40 -12.01 16.30
CA SER A 253 12.33 -11.24 15.64
C SER A 253 12.83 -9.88 15.11
N ASN A 254 13.70 -9.21 15.87
CA ASN A 254 14.32 -7.96 15.42
C ASN A 254 15.27 -8.18 14.22
N LEU A 255 15.95 -9.33 14.15
CA LEU A 255 16.77 -9.69 12.99
C LEU A 255 15.91 -9.91 11.73
N ILE A 256 14.75 -10.54 11.86
CA ILE A 256 13.78 -10.69 10.76
C ILE A 256 13.28 -9.30 10.31
N ASN A 257 12.86 -8.44 11.25
CA ASN A 257 12.43 -7.08 10.94
C ASN A 257 13.54 -6.23 10.31
N LEU A 258 14.79 -6.39 10.77
CA LEU A 258 15.94 -5.76 10.14
C LEU A 258 16.07 -6.22 8.69
N TYR A 259 16.13 -7.54 8.46
CA TYR A 259 16.26 -8.12 7.13
C TYR A 259 15.22 -7.58 6.14
N THR A 260 13.94 -7.61 6.51
CA THR A 260 12.85 -7.14 5.63
C THR A 260 12.88 -5.63 5.39
N SER A 261 13.51 -4.85 6.28
CA SER A 261 13.64 -3.39 6.14
C SER A 261 14.84 -2.92 5.31
N LEU A 262 15.89 -3.75 5.18
CA LEU A 262 17.14 -3.38 4.51
C LEU A 262 16.96 -2.95 3.04
N PRO A 263 16.12 -3.59 2.22
CA PRO A 263 15.89 -3.15 0.84
C PRO A 263 15.30 -1.74 0.73
N SER A 264 14.57 -1.30 1.76
CA SER A 264 14.02 0.06 1.80
C SER A 264 15.09 1.16 1.88
N ILE A 265 16.33 0.81 2.23
CA ILE A 265 17.43 1.74 2.50
C ILE A 265 18.72 1.38 1.74
N GLY A 266 18.65 0.47 0.76
CA GLY A 266 19.78 0.11 -0.09
C GLY A 266 20.83 -0.79 0.55
N HIS A 267 20.48 -1.50 1.63
CA HIS A 267 21.38 -2.43 2.33
C HIS A 267 21.04 -3.90 2.10
N GLU A 268 20.49 -4.25 0.93
CA GLU A 268 20.27 -5.64 0.53
C GLU A 268 21.56 -6.44 0.65
N GLY A 269 21.45 -7.67 1.12
CA GLY A 269 22.62 -8.54 1.30
C GLY A 269 23.47 -8.25 2.53
N MET A 270 23.09 -7.32 3.41
CA MET A 270 23.79 -7.12 4.70
C MET A 270 23.80 -8.40 5.53
N MET A 271 22.68 -9.13 5.57
CA MET A 271 22.53 -10.36 6.35
C MET A 271 22.81 -11.65 5.52
N GLY A 272 23.16 -11.51 4.24
CA GLY A 272 23.70 -12.56 3.37
C GLY A 272 23.16 -13.96 3.61
N ASP A 273 24.04 -14.85 4.15
CA ASP A 273 23.73 -16.28 4.36
C ASP A 273 22.92 -16.58 5.63
N ILE A 274 22.44 -15.56 6.35
CA ILE A 274 21.72 -15.74 7.62
C ILE A 274 20.24 -15.99 7.37
N ILE A 275 19.62 -15.20 6.48
CA ILE A 275 18.19 -15.27 6.14
C ILE A 275 18.08 -15.18 4.62
N THR A 276 17.13 -15.92 4.03
CA THR A 276 16.81 -15.83 2.59
C THR A 276 15.38 -15.33 2.38
N ASP A 277 15.12 -14.79 1.18
CA ASP A 277 13.80 -14.33 0.76
C ASP A 277 12.79 -15.47 0.76
N GLU A 278 13.20 -16.68 0.35
CA GLU A 278 12.35 -17.87 0.31
C GLU A 278 11.94 -18.32 1.71
N GLU A 279 12.83 -18.18 2.70
CA GLU A 279 12.50 -18.48 4.10
C GLU A 279 11.48 -17.50 4.66
N ILE A 280 11.61 -16.20 4.35
CA ILE A 280 10.60 -15.21 4.74
C ILE A 280 9.28 -15.47 4.00
N ALA A 281 9.32 -15.81 2.72
CA ALA A 281 8.13 -16.13 1.94
C ALA A 281 7.39 -17.36 2.49
N ALA A 282 8.11 -18.37 2.97
CA ALA A 282 7.51 -19.56 3.58
C ALA A 282 6.69 -19.25 4.85
N GLU A 283 7.05 -18.18 5.58
CA GLU A 283 6.39 -17.76 6.81
C GLU A 283 5.30 -16.68 6.58
N TRP A 284 5.12 -16.24 5.33
CA TRP A 284 4.28 -15.10 5.01
C TRP A 284 2.81 -15.25 5.42
N GLU A 285 2.21 -16.43 5.27
CA GLU A 285 0.78 -16.61 5.58
C GLU A 285 0.44 -16.22 7.02
N GLY A 286 1.28 -16.64 7.98
CA GLY A 286 1.11 -16.27 9.39
C GLY A 286 1.26 -14.77 9.64
N GLY A 287 2.25 -14.14 9.00
CA GLY A 287 2.46 -12.70 9.06
C GLY A 287 1.31 -11.92 8.44
N ASN A 288 0.79 -12.40 7.31
CA ASN A 288 -0.35 -11.81 6.62
C ASN A 288 -1.62 -11.87 7.46
N LEU A 289 -1.91 -13.03 8.07
CA LEU A 289 -3.05 -13.21 8.97
C LEU A 289 -2.96 -12.31 10.20
N GLY A 290 -1.76 -12.19 10.81
CA GLY A 290 -1.50 -11.26 11.89
C GLY A 290 -1.77 -9.81 11.50
N SER A 291 -1.31 -9.42 10.32
CA SER A 291 -1.54 -8.10 9.73
C SER A 291 -3.04 -7.83 9.51
N TYR A 292 -3.74 -8.80 8.92
CA TYR A 292 -5.18 -8.69 8.68
C TYR A 292 -5.98 -8.58 10.00
N SER A 293 -5.65 -9.37 11.00
CA SER A 293 -6.29 -9.29 12.32
C SER A 293 -6.19 -7.91 12.95
N TRP A 294 -5.08 -7.21 12.66
CA TRP A 294 -4.87 -5.86 13.14
C TRP A 294 -5.64 -4.82 12.32
N VAL A 295 -5.59 -4.86 10.98
CA VAL A 295 -6.24 -3.86 10.11
C VAL A 295 -7.76 -4.00 10.11
N PHE A 296 -8.30 -5.21 10.27
CA PHE A 296 -9.74 -5.49 10.31
C PHE A 296 -10.40 -4.87 11.56
N GLY A 297 -9.71 -4.88 12.70
CA GLY A 297 -10.24 -4.36 13.95
C GLY A 297 -10.56 -2.86 13.96
N PRO A 298 -9.64 -1.96 13.52
CA PRO A 298 -9.81 -0.53 13.59
C PRO A 298 -10.46 0.11 12.34
N HIS A 299 -10.97 -0.66 11.38
CA HIS A 299 -11.38 -0.15 10.08
C HIS A 299 -12.42 0.98 10.14
N VAL A 300 -13.35 0.92 11.10
CA VAL A 300 -14.39 1.97 11.29
C VAL A 300 -13.81 3.35 11.59
N GLN A 301 -12.60 3.40 12.12
CA GLN A 301 -11.91 4.66 12.44
C GLN A 301 -11.47 5.44 11.19
N MET A 302 -11.53 4.80 10.02
CA MET A 302 -11.19 5.43 8.74
C MET A 302 -12.38 6.11 8.07
N ILE A 303 -13.58 6.05 8.64
CA ILE A 303 -14.79 6.71 8.11
C ILE A 303 -14.54 8.18 7.77
N PRO A 304 -13.88 9.01 8.63
CA PRO A 304 -13.66 10.42 8.32
C PRO A 304 -12.88 10.65 7.02
N ILE A 305 -11.96 9.75 6.66
CA ILE A 305 -11.19 9.86 5.40
C ILE A 305 -12.14 9.68 4.20
N VAL A 306 -13.02 8.69 4.23
CA VAL A 306 -13.97 8.45 3.13
C VAL A 306 -15.01 9.57 3.06
N GLU A 307 -15.49 10.07 4.20
CA GLU A 307 -16.38 11.22 4.26
C GLU A 307 -15.72 12.50 3.70
N ASP A 308 -14.43 12.73 3.99
CA ASP A 308 -13.65 13.84 3.40
C ASP A 308 -13.47 13.68 1.88
N ILE A 309 -13.21 12.46 1.39
CA ILE A 309 -13.16 12.16 -0.03
C ILE A 309 -14.49 12.52 -0.71
N ILE A 310 -15.61 12.06 -0.14
CA ILE A 310 -16.96 12.33 -0.68
C ILE A 310 -17.23 13.83 -0.69
N ARG A 311 -16.99 14.51 0.43
CA ARG A 311 -17.22 15.95 0.58
C ARG A 311 -16.42 16.78 -0.44
N LYS A 312 -15.14 16.46 -0.64
CA LYS A 312 -14.27 17.17 -1.59
C LYS A 312 -14.66 16.89 -3.03
N ALA A 313 -14.96 15.65 -3.38
CA ALA A 313 -15.45 15.31 -4.70
C ALA A 313 -16.77 16.04 -5.02
N ASP A 314 -17.73 16.03 -4.09
CA ASP A 314 -18.99 16.76 -4.28
C ASP A 314 -18.78 18.28 -4.38
N ALA A 315 -17.78 18.86 -3.69
CA ALA A 315 -17.42 20.27 -3.83
C ALA A 315 -16.89 20.60 -5.25
N VAL A 316 -16.14 19.71 -5.85
CA VAL A 316 -15.73 19.84 -7.27
C VAL A 316 -16.92 19.71 -8.21
N LEU A 317 -17.81 18.74 -7.96
CA LEU A 317 -19.01 18.53 -8.78
C LEU A 317 -19.98 19.69 -8.78
N ASN A 318 -20.18 20.35 -7.65
CA ASN A 318 -21.09 21.50 -7.53
C ASN A 318 -20.43 22.85 -7.85
N GLY A 319 -19.13 22.85 -8.19
CA GLY A 319 -18.38 24.05 -8.56
C GLY A 319 -17.96 24.93 -7.38
N SER A 320 -18.06 24.46 -6.13
CA SER A 320 -17.54 25.18 -4.96
C SER A 320 -16.04 24.92 -4.72
N SER A 321 -15.44 23.97 -5.43
CA SER A 321 -13.99 23.75 -5.54
C SER A 321 -13.58 23.64 -7.00
N ASP A 322 -12.40 24.17 -7.33
CA ASP A 322 -11.79 24.09 -8.66
C ASP A 322 -10.58 23.13 -8.69
N HIS A 323 -10.44 22.29 -7.66
CA HIS A 323 -9.37 21.32 -7.61
C HIS A 323 -9.48 20.28 -8.73
N VAL A 324 -8.36 19.99 -9.37
CA VAL A 324 -8.21 18.86 -10.30
C VAL A 324 -7.76 17.60 -9.57
N ALA A 325 -7.13 17.73 -8.41
CA ALA A 325 -6.80 16.61 -7.54
C ALA A 325 -6.75 17.02 -6.05
N ASP A 326 -7.12 16.06 -5.18
CA ASP A 326 -6.90 16.10 -3.74
C ASP A 326 -6.02 14.91 -3.34
N LEU A 327 -4.81 15.18 -2.83
CA LEU A 327 -3.79 14.20 -2.51
C LEU A 327 -3.61 14.09 -0.99
N ARG A 328 -3.50 12.86 -0.49
CA ARG A 328 -3.33 12.55 0.94
C ARG A 328 -2.14 11.64 1.16
N PHE A 329 -1.30 11.96 2.17
CA PHE A 329 -0.09 11.21 2.51
C PHE A 329 -0.07 10.85 3.99
N GLY A 330 -0.24 9.56 4.27
CA GLY A 330 -0.38 9.03 5.63
C GLY A 330 0.46 7.78 5.88
N HIS A 331 -0.13 6.84 6.58
CA HIS A 331 0.55 5.67 7.14
C HIS A 331 -0.17 4.36 6.77
N ASP A 332 0.51 3.23 7.00
CA ASP A 332 -0.07 1.89 6.97
C ASP A 332 -1.23 1.73 7.96
N THR A 333 -1.10 2.36 9.13
CA THR A 333 -2.14 2.39 10.17
C THR A 333 -3.47 3.00 9.71
N CYS A 334 -3.47 3.64 8.54
CA CYS A 334 -4.69 4.15 7.89
C CYS A 334 -4.94 3.45 6.56
N LEU A 335 -3.92 3.23 5.72
CA LEU A 335 -4.12 2.66 4.39
C LEU A 335 -4.68 1.23 4.44
N GLY A 336 -4.13 0.35 5.29
CA GLY A 336 -4.64 -1.01 5.48
C GLY A 336 -6.10 -1.02 5.96
N PRO A 337 -6.43 -0.36 7.09
CA PRO A 337 -7.81 -0.23 7.54
C PRO A 337 -8.74 0.45 6.53
N LEU A 338 -8.26 1.42 5.75
CA LEU A 338 -9.04 2.08 4.69
C LEU A 338 -9.37 1.10 3.56
N THR A 339 -8.40 0.26 3.16
CA THR A 339 -8.61 -0.81 2.17
C THR A 339 -9.72 -1.77 2.61
N VAL A 340 -9.70 -2.17 3.90
CA VAL A 340 -10.73 -3.04 4.49
C VAL A 340 -12.07 -2.29 4.61
N LEU A 341 -12.11 -1.05 5.10
CA LEU A 341 -13.34 -0.27 5.23
C LEU A 341 -14.03 -0.07 3.87
N MET A 342 -13.25 0.18 2.84
CA MET A 342 -13.77 0.34 1.48
C MET A 342 -14.09 -1.00 0.79
N GLY A 343 -13.63 -2.13 1.32
CA GLY A 343 -13.81 -3.47 0.72
C GLY A 343 -13.08 -3.64 -0.59
N ILE A 344 -11.95 -2.93 -0.76
CA ILE A 344 -11.15 -2.99 -2.00
C ILE A 344 -10.65 -4.42 -2.20
N ASN A 345 -10.89 -4.98 -3.39
CA ASN A 345 -10.56 -6.36 -3.78
C ASN A 345 -11.11 -7.42 -2.81
N GLY A 346 -12.20 -7.10 -2.09
CA GLY A 346 -12.82 -8.01 -1.13
C GLY A 346 -12.14 -8.06 0.24
N ALA A 347 -11.26 -7.12 0.56
CA ALA A 347 -10.53 -7.06 1.82
C ALA A 347 -11.42 -6.94 3.08
N ASP A 348 -12.69 -6.62 2.91
CA ASP A 348 -13.69 -6.56 4.00
C ASP A 348 -14.32 -7.91 4.35
N LYS A 349 -13.93 -8.98 3.67
CA LYS A 349 -14.45 -10.33 3.93
C LYS A 349 -13.83 -10.93 5.18
N ASP A 350 -14.68 -11.59 5.98
CA ASP A 350 -14.30 -12.31 7.18
C ASP A 350 -14.56 -13.83 6.98
N PRO A 351 -13.66 -14.56 6.29
CA PRO A 351 -13.84 -15.96 5.99
C PRO A 351 -13.83 -16.80 7.26
N GLU A 352 -14.54 -17.93 7.27
CA GLU A 352 -14.55 -18.87 8.40
C GLU A 352 -13.23 -19.63 8.53
N ASP A 353 -12.62 -19.99 7.40
CA ASP A 353 -11.29 -20.60 7.39
C ASP A 353 -10.22 -19.50 7.27
N PRO A 354 -9.32 -19.37 8.27
CA PRO A 354 -8.23 -18.40 8.22
C PRO A 354 -7.27 -18.60 7.04
N ASN A 355 -7.19 -19.80 6.46
CA ASN A 355 -6.41 -20.05 5.25
C ASN A 355 -6.95 -19.33 4.00
N GLU A 356 -8.20 -18.88 4.01
CA GLU A 356 -8.80 -18.14 2.92
C GLU A 356 -8.48 -16.65 2.93
N VAL A 357 -8.00 -16.09 4.04
CA VAL A 357 -7.67 -14.66 4.17
C VAL A 357 -6.72 -14.20 3.08
N LYS A 358 -5.74 -15.03 2.73
CA LYS A 358 -4.77 -14.73 1.67
C LYS A 358 -5.38 -14.44 0.30
N TYR A 359 -6.62 -14.86 0.03
CA TYR A 359 -7.31 -14.60 -1.24
C TYR A 359 -8.02 -13.24 -1.25
N TYR A 360 -8.20 -12.60 -0.11
CA TYR A 360 -8.91 -11.33 0.05
C TYR A 360 -8.02 -10.20 0.54
N TYR A 361 -6.95 -10.52 1.25
CA TYR A 361 -6.02 -9.55 1.80
C TYR A 361 -4.58 -10.05 1.71
N GLN A 362 -3.73 -9.24 1.13
CA GLN A 362 -2.28 -9.44 1.09
C GLN A 362 -1.61 -8.18 1.61
N ASN A 363 -0.83 -8.31 2.68
CA ASN A 363 -0.20 -7.16 3.34
C ASN A 363 0.88 -6.48 2.50
N TRP A 364 1.39 -7.13 1.44
CA TRP A 364 2.27 -6.47 0.48
C TRP A 364 1.55 -5.42 -0.39
N GLU A 365 0.21 -5.50 -0.54
CA GLU A 365 -0.58 -4.49 -1.24
C GLU A 365 -0.73 -3.18 -0.43
N THR A 366 -0.41 -3.21 0.86
CA THR A 366 -0.39 -2.05 1.75
C THR A 366 1.03 -1.67 2.20
N CYS A 367 2.04 -2.06 1.40
CA CYS A 367 3.45 -1.77 1.65
C CYS A 367 3.77 -0.27 1.60
N LYS A 368 5.03 0.09 1.85
CA LYS A 368 5.50 1.48 1.75
C LYS A 368 5.25 2.03 0.35
N ALA A 369 4.80 3.27 0.24
CA ALA A 369 4.34 3.95 -0.98
C ALA A 369 3.04 3.41 -1.62
N SER A 370 2.44 2.34 -1.08
CA SER A 370 1.13 1.88 -1.57
C SER A 370 0.11 3.01 -1.54
N ASN A 371 -0.79 2.99 -2.54
CA ASN A 371 -1.73 4.09 -2.72
C ASN A 371 -3.07 3.64 -3.31
N ILE A 372 -4.12 4.39 -2.95
CA ILE A 372 -5.47 4.28 -3.50
C ILE A 372 -5.72 5.54 -4.34
N GLN A 373 -6.24 5.37 -5.56
CA GLN A 373 -6.67 6.46 -6.41
C GLN A 373 -8.14 6.25 -6.80
N LEU A 374 -8.96 7.26 -6.55
CA LEU A 374 -10.32 7.34 -7.09
C LEU A 374 -10.30 8.35 -8.23
N VAL A 375 -10.48 7.85 -9.44
CA VAL A 375 -10.45 8.66 -10.67
C VAL A 375 -11.87 8.91 -11.13
N PHE A 376 -12.23 10.17 -11.28
CA PHE A 376 -13.58 10.61 -11.59
C PHE A 376 -13.72 10.95 -13.07
N TYR A 377 -14.80 10.46 -13.69
CA TYR A 377 -15.10 10.65 -15.10
C TYR A 377 -16.46 11.33 -15.27
N ALA A 378 -16.52 12.29 -16.19
CA ALA A 378 -17.75 12.98 -16.55
C ALA A 378 -17.96 12.97 -18.07
N PRO A 379 -19.22 13.13 -18.54
CA PRO A 379 -19.49 13.35 -19.95
C PRO A 379 -18.73 14.54 -20.49
N LYS A 380 -18.04 14.39 -21.64
CA LYS A 380 -17.23 15.47 -22.25
C LYS A 380 -18.03 16.75 -22.50
N LYS A 381 -19.34 16.60 -22.82
CA LYS A 381 -20.25 17.72 -23.04
C LYS A 381 -20.43 18.58 -21.77
N SER A 382 -20.58 17.94 -20.61
CA SER A 382 -20.78 18.61 -19.32
C SER A 382 -19.53 19.40 -18.89
N LEU A 383 -18.33 18.89 -19.19
CA LEU A 383 -17.06 19.52 -18.85
C LEU A 383 -16.70 20.74 -19.71
N ASN A 384 -17.42 20.98 -20.81
CA ASN A 384 -17.22 22.12 -21.69
C ASN A 384 -18.12 23.31 -21.32
N SER A 385 -18.99 23.17 -20.34
CA SER A 385 -19.90 24.23 -19.86
C SER A 385 -19.12 25.23 -18.98
N LYS A 386 -19.46 26.52 -19.09
CA LYS A 386 -18.85 27.62 -18.31
C LYS A 386 -19.22 27.57 -16.81
N ARG A 387 -20.24 26.83 -16.41
CA ARG A 387 -20.61 26.57 -15.02
C ARG A 387 -20.54 25.07 -14.79
N LEU A 388 -19.55 24.63 -14.01
CA LEU A 388 -19.37 23.24 -13.67
C LEU A 388 -20.34 22.88 -12.53
N THR A 389 -21.61 22.63 -12.87
CA THR A 389 -22.50 21.89 -11.98
C THR A 389 -22.75 20.54 -12.66
N LEU A 390 -22.08 19.51 -12.14
CA LEU A 390 -22.18 18.17 -12.70
C LEU A 390 -23.23 17.38 -11.92
N ASN A 391 -24.09 16.64 -12.65
CA ASN A 391 -25.06 15.76 -12.01
C ASN A 391 -24.34 14.50 -11.49
N SER A 392 -24.42 14.21 -10.22
CA SER A 392 -23.81 13.03 -9.60
C SER A 392 -24.19 11.70 -10.27
N ASN A 393 -25.39 11.61 -10.85
CA ASN A 393 -25.86 10.41 -11.54
C ASN A 393 -25.14 10.15 -12.87
N ASP A 394 -24.52 11.19 -13.44
CA ASP A 394 -23.74 11.07 -14.69
C ASP A 394 -22.24 10.89 -14.43
N ILE A 395 -21.81 10.88 -13.17
CA ILE A 395 -20.41 10.73 -12.79
C ILE A 395 -20.08 9.27 -12.54
N LEU A 396 -18.96 8.86 -13.12
CA LEU A 396 -18.38 7.54 -12.88
C LEU A 396 -17.08 7.69 -12.08
N VAL A 397 -16.82 6.74 -11.21
CA VAL A 397 -15.56 6.63 -10.47
C VAL A 397 -14.91 5.28 -10.72
N LYS A 398 -13.59 5.27 -10.88
CA LYS A 398 -12.75 4.08 -10.97
C LYS A 398 -11.83 4.05 -9.76
N CYS A 399 -11.70 2.89 -9.11
CA CYS A 399 -10.75 2.68 -8.03
C CYS A 399 -9.48 2.03 -8.57
N LEU A 400 -8.32 2.57 -8.18
CA LEU A 400 -7.02 1.91 -8.38
C LEU A 400 -6.38 1.65 -7.02
N LEU A 401 -5.79 0.48 -6.87
CA LEU A 401 -4.87 0.15 -5.78
C LEU A 401 -3.49 -0.07 -6.40
N ASN A 402 -2.49 0.68 -5.95
CA ASN A 402 -1.11 0.59 -6.47
C ASN A 402 -0.99 0.78 -8.00
N GLY A 403 -1.90 1.58 -8.58
CA GLY A 403 -1.95 1.83 -10.02
C GLY A 403 -2.70 0.79 -10.83
N GLU A 404 -3.17 -0.30 -10.24
CA GLU A 404 -3.98 -1.34 -10.88
C GLU A 404 -5.48 -1.18 -10.59
N GLU A 405 -6.34 -1.57 -11.54
CA GLU A 405 -7.79 -1.48 -11.38
C GLU A 405 -8.28 -2.41 -10.26
N ALA A 406 -8.92 -1.84 -9.26
CA ALA A 406 -9.40 -2.54 -8.08
C ALA A 406 -10.94 -2.61 -8.03
N THR A 407 -11.46 -3.71 -7.49
CA THR A 407 -12.89 -3.87 -7.27
C THR A 407 -13.34 -3.16 -5.99
N LEU A 408 -14.58 -2.65 -6.01
CA LEU A 408 -15.29 -2.15 -4.84
C LEU A 408 -16.56 -3.00 -4.62
N PRO A 409 -17.07 -3.11 -3.39
CA PRO A 409 -18.31 -3.86 -3.12
C PRO A 409 -19.57 -3.12 -3.58
N VAL A 410 -19.42 -2.01 -4.28
CA VAL A 410 -20.50 -1.21 -4.86
C VAL A 410 -21.04 -1.92 -6.10
N PRO A 411 -22.35 -2.15 -6.22
CA PRO A 411 -22.92 -2.78 -7.40
C PRO A 411 -22.61 -2.00 -8.69
N THR A 412 -22.20 -2.70 -9.73
CA THR A 412 -21.97 -2.13 -11.06
C THR A 412 -22.12 -3.20 -12.14
N ASP A 413 -22.62 -2.81 -13.30
CA ASP A 413 -22.65 -3.59 -14.56
C ASP A 413 -21.55 -3.17 -15.54
N SER A 414 -20.71 -2.21 -15.13
CA SER A 414 -19.73 -1.52 -15.99
C SER A 414 -18.32 -1.49 -15.39
N TYR A 415 -17.92 -2.56 -14.65
CA TYR A 415 -16.55 -2.66 -14.10
C TYR A 415 -15.50 -2.29 -15.15
N PRO A 416 -14.52 -1.47 -14.80
CA PRO A 416 -14.12 -0.97 -13.46
C PRO A 416 -14.76 0.38 -13.08
N TYR A 417 -15.88 0.75 -13.69
CA TYR A 417 -16.58 2.02 -13.44
C TYR A 417 -17.77 1.81 -12.52
N TYR A 418 -17.91 2.69 -11.53
CA TYR A 418 -19.01 2.73 -10.56
C TYR A 418 -19.70 4.08 -10.66
N LYS A 419 -21.03 4.13 -10.60
CA LYS A 419 -21.74 5.40 -10.51
C LYS A 419 -21.44 6.09 -9.18
N TRP A 420 -21.13 7.37 -9.23
CA TRP A 420 -20.82 8.13 -8.02
C TRP A 420 -21.99 8.21 -7.04
N SER A 421 -23.23 8.28 -7.55
CA SER A 421 -24.44 8.18 -6.74
C SER A 421 -24.49 6.89 -5.92
N ASP A 422 -24.21 5.76 -6.59
CA ASP A 422 -24.29 4.44 -5.97
C ASP A 422 -23.16 4.23 -4.97
N PHE A 423 -21.95 4.74 -5.29
CA PHE A 423 -20.83 4.79 -4.35
C PHE A 423 -21.21 5.50 -3.06
N LYS A 424 -21.76 6.71 -3.16
CA LYS A 424 -22.17 7.50 -1.98
C LYS A 424 -23.24 6.80 -1.16
N THR A 425 -24.27 6.28 -1.81
CA THR A 425 -25.36 5.55 -1.14
C THR A 425 -24.82 4.34 -0.40
N PHE A 426 -24.01 3.52 -1.06
CA PHE A 426 -23.44 2.32 -0.48
C PHE A 426 -22.63 2.62 0.80
N TYR A 427 -21.69 3.59 0.73
CA TYR A 427 -20.86 3.90 1.89
C TYR A 427 -21.66 4.63 3.00
N ALA A 428 -22.66 5.45 2.68
CA ALA A 428 -23.54 6.03 3.68
C ALA A 428 -24.31 4.96 4.48
N GLU A 429 -24.85 3.95 3.78
CA GLU A 429 -25.54 2.81 4.41
C GLU A 429 -24.58 1.95 5.24
N ARG A 430 -23.38 1.67 4.71
CA ARG A 430 -22.33 0.93 5.42
C ARG A 430 -21.93 1.63 6.71
N PHE A 431 -21.69 2.93 6.67
CA PHE A 431 -21.26 3.71 7.84
C PHE A 431 -22.38 3.89 8.88
N ALA A 432 -23.63 3.99 8.44
CA ALA A 432 -24.76 4.02 9.35
C ALA A 432 -24.84 2.74 10.22
N LYS A 433 -24.52 1.57 9.68
CA LYS A 433 -24.45 0.29 10.42
C LYS A 433 -23.34 0.28 11.46
N TYR A 434 -22.22 0.99 11.22
CA TYR A 434 -21.08 1.02 12.14
C TYR A 434 -21.22 2.09 13.23
N LYS A 435 -22.10 3.08 13.05
CA LYS A 435 -22.37 4.16 14.02
C LYS A 435 -23.45 3.79 15.03
N GLN A 436 -24.14 2.66 14.83
CA GLN A 436 -25.13 2.09 15.77
C GLN A 436 -24.44 1.24 16.85
#